data_5c555d6304068c9288b5da737a171ae5
#
_entry.id   5c555d6304068c9288b5da737a171ae5
#
_cell.length_a   1.000
_cell.length_b   1.000
_cell.length_c   1.000
_cell.angle_alpha   90.00
_cell.angle_beta   90.00
_cell.angle_gamma   90.00
#
_symmetry.space_group_name_H-M   'P 1'
#
loop_
_entity.id
_entity.type
_entity.pdbx_description
1 polymer ?
#
loop_
_entity_poly.entity_id
_entity_poly.type
_entity_poly.pdbx_seq_one_letter_code
_entity_poly.pdbx_strand_id
1 'polypeptide(L)'
;MPQYVLGQFVHFVATALNMLLTFYFWLILIGAVLSWVSPDPRNPIVRFIYGVTEPLLYQVRRRLPFVVVGGLDLSPIVVILGITFARMVIVEPLHRLAFEIQSTVGALRTPVG
;
A
#
# COMPACT_ATOMS: atom_id res chain seq x y z
N MET A 1 4.00 -27.42 15.24
CA MET A 1 4.60 -26.13 15.56
C MET A 1 5.10 -25.38 14.33
N PRO A 2 5.86 -25.99 13.37
CA PRO A 2 6.32 -25.23 12.20
C PRO A 2 5.19 -24.63 11.37
N GLN A 3 4.07 -25.30 11.24
CA GLN A 3 2.91 -24.79 10.51
C GLN A 3 2.29 -23.57 11.19
N TYR A 4 2.24 -23.56 12.52
CA TYR A 4 1.75 -22.40 13.27
C TYR A 4 2.68 -21.20 13.06
N VAL A 5 3.99 -21.43 13.13
CA VAL A 5 4.98 -20.38 12.91
C VAL A 5 4.88 -19.83 11.48
N LEU A 6 4.68 -20.72 10.50
CA LEU A 6 4.51 -20.32 9.10
C LEU A 6 3.28 -19.43 8.94
N GLY A 7 2.15 -19.79 9.55
CA GLY A 7 0.94 -18.96 9.50
C GLY A 7 1.16 -17.58 10.10
N GLN A 8 1.84 -17.52 11.24
CA GLN A 8 2.18 -16.25 11.89
C GLN A 8 3.12 -15.42 11.04
N PHE A 9 4.10 -16.06 10.40
CA PHE A 9 5.03 -15.36 9.51
C PHE A 9 4.30 -14.76 8.30
N VAL A 10 3.44 -15.54 7.66
CA VAL A 10 2.65 -15.06 6.52
C VAL A 10 1.75 -13.91 6.94
N HIS A 11 1.10 -14.02 8.11
CA HIS A 11 0.28 -12.95 8.65
C HIS A 11 1.09 -11.68 8.89
N PHE A 12 2.29 -11.82 9.46
CA PHE A 12 3.18 -10.68 9.69
C PHE A 12 3.53 -9.99 8.37
N VAL A 13 3.91 -10.76 7.34
CA VAL A 13 4.26 -10.19 6.04
C VAL A 13 3.06 -9.45 5.44
N ALA A 14 1.88 -10.04 5.48
CA ALA A 14 0.67 -9.41 4.96
C ALA A 14 0.36 -8.12 5.71
N THR A 15 0.46 -8.13 7.03
CA THR A 15 0.22 -6.95 7.86
C THR A 15 1.24 -5.86 7.58
N ALA A 16 2.52 -6.22 7.46
CA ALA A 16 3.58 -5.26 7.16
C ALA A 16 3.37 -4.61 5.80
N LEU A 17 3.02 -5.40 4.78
CA LEU A 17 2.72 -4.88 3.45
C LEU A 17 1.51 -3.93 3.49
N ASN A 18 0.47 -4.31 4.22
CA ASN A 18 -0.70 -3.46 4.36
C ASN A 18 -0.36 -2.14 5.03
N MET A 19 0.45 -2.17 6.07
CA MET A 19 0.90 -0.96 6.77
C MET A 19 1.71 -0.05 5.84
N LEU A 20 2.64 -0.62 5.08
CA LEU A 20 3.45 0.14 4.14
C LEU A 20 2.58 0.76 3.05
N LEU A 21 1.65 0.01 2.48
CA LEU A 21 0.74 0.51 1.45
C LEU A 21 -0.17 1.60 2.01
N THR A 22 -0.66 1.43 3.24
CA THR A 22 -1.50 2.43 3.89
C THR A 22 -0.72 3.72 4.15
N PHE A 23 0.50 3.59 4.65
CA PHE A 23 1.37 4.74 4.90
C PHE A 23 1.65 5.50 3.60
N TYR A 24 1.98 4.77 2.54
CA TYR A 24 2.26 5.37 1.25
C TYR A 24 1.00 6.02 0.64
N PHE A 25 -0.15 5.36 0.80
CA PHE A 25 -1.43 5.94 0.38
C PHE A 25 -1.63 7.33 0.99
N TRP A 26 -1.40 7.46 2.31
CA TRP A 26 -1.57 8.75 2.99
C TRP A 26 -0.55 9.78 2.52
N LEU A 27 0.69 9.36 2.24
CA LEU A 27 1.70 10.26 1.69
C LEU A 27 1.27 10.79 0.31
N ILE A 28 0.77 9.93 -0.55
CA ILE A 28 0.27 10.32 -1.88
C ILE A 28 -0.90 11.29 -1.75
N LEU A 29 -1.84 10.99 -0.87
CA LEU A 29 -3.02 11.83 -0.65
C LEU A 29 -2.63 13.21 -0.13
N ILE A 30 -1.76 13.25 0.89
CA ILE A 30 -1.28 14.51 1.45
C ILE A 30 -0.51 15.30 0.38
N GLY A 31 0.35 14.64 -0.39
CA GLY A 31 1.09 15.27 -1.47
C GLY A 31 0.18 15.88 -2.53
N ALA A 32 -0.91 15.20 -2.87
CA ALA A 32 -1.89 15.71 -3.82
C ALA A 32 -2.58 16.97 -3.29
N VAL A 33 -3.00 16.96 -2.02
CA VAL A 33 -3.62 18.12 -1.38
C VAL A 33 -2.62 19.29 -1.32
N LEU A 34 -1.38 19.02 -0.95
CA LEU A 34 -0.34 20.04 -0.92
C LEU A 34 -0.09 20.65 -2.30
N SER A 35 -0.17 19.83 -3.34
CA SER A 35 -0.01 20.32 -4.71
C SER A 35 -1.08 21.36 -5.07
N TRP A 36 -2.29 21.18 -4.56
CA TRP A 36 -3.39 22.13 -4.79
C TRP A 36 -3.25 23.41 -3.96
N VAL A 37 -2.70 23.29 -2.75
CA VAL A 37 -2.53 24.42 -1.83
C VAL A 37 -1.28 25.24 -2.19
N SER A 38 -0.33 24.65 -2.90
CA SER A 38 0.95 25.27 -3.28
C SER A 38 1.72 25.80 -2.06
N PRO A 39 2.09 24.93 -1.11
CA PRO A 39 2.79 25.34 0.09
C PRO A 39 4.23 25.77 -0.22
N ASP A 40 4.88 26.38 0.80
CA ASP A 40 6.28 26.79 0.69
C ASP A 40 7.16 25.56 0.43
N PRO A 41 7.88 25.50 -0.73
CA PRO A 41 8.75 24.38 -1.04
C PRO A 41 9.97 24.28 -0.13
N ARG A 42 10.24 25.27 0.70
CA ARG A 42 11.33 25.25 1.68
C ARG A 42 10.98 24.47 2.93
N ASN A 43 9.68 24.21 3.16
CA ASN A 43 9.23 23.47 4.32
C ASN A 43 9.80 22.03 4.27
N PRO A 44 10.52 21.58 5.32
CA PRO A 44 11.14 20.24 5.31
C PRO A 44 10.12 19.11 5.19
N ILE A 45 8.92 19.30 5.75
CA ILE A 45 7.86 18.28 5.69
C ILE A 45 7.36 18.15 4.25
N VAL A 46 7.15 19.27 3.57
CA VAL A 46 6.72 19.28 2.16
C VAL A 46 7.79 18.62 1.28
N ARG A 47 9.06 18.96 1.53
CA ARG A 47 10.17 18.38 0.77
C ARG A 47 10.27 16.87 0.98
N PHE A 48 10.06 16.42 2.21
CA PHE A 48 10.07 14.98 2.51
C PHE A 48 8.95 14.26 1.77
N ILE A 49 7.72 14.79 1.84
CA ILE A 49 6.56 14.16 1.21
C ILE A 49 6.77 14.08 -0.31
N TYR A 50 7.18 15.17 -0.93
CA TYR A 50 7.43 15.18 -2.37
C TYR A 50 8.61 14.29 -2.75
N GLY A 51 9.66 14.25 -1.92
CA GLY A 51 10.82 13.40 -2.18
C GLY A 51 10.50 11.92 -2.18
N VAL A 52 9.50 11.50 -1.40
CA VAL A 52 9.07 10.11 -1.34
C VAL A 52 8.02 9.77 -2.40
N THR A 53 7.16 10.72 -2.75
CA THR A 53 6.05 10.46 -3.66
C THR A 53 6.36 10.81 -5.10
N GLU A 54 7.12 11.84 -5.37
CA GLU A 54 7.37 12.35 -6.72
C GLU A 54 8.04 11.35 -7.66
N PRO A 55 9.02 10.52 -7.20
CA PRO A 55 9.61 9.53 -8.10
C PRO A 55 8.59 8.58 -8.71
N LEU A 56 7.62 8.11 -7.92
CA LEU A 56 6.59 7.22 -8.42
C LEU A 56 5.59 7.97 -9.30
N LEU A 57 5.17 9.16 -8.89
CA LEU A 57 4.26 9.99 -9.68
C LEU A 57 4.88 10.35 -11.03
N TYR A 58 6.18 10.65 -11.04
CA TYR A 58 6.91 10.93 -12.28
C TYR A 58 6.85 9.73 -13.24
N GLN A 59 7.06 8.53 -12.74
CA GLN A 59 6.99 7.32 -13.56
C GLN A 59 5.59 7.13 -14.15
N VAL A 60 4.55 7.40 -13.37
CA VAL A 60 3.17 7.32 -13.84
C VAL A 60 2.93 8.34 -14.95
N ARG A 61 3.33 9.59 -14.75
CA ARG A 61 3.15 10.65 -15.75
C ARG A 61 3.92 10.34 -17.03
N ARG A 62 5.10 9.77 -16.90
CA ARG A 62 5.94 9.43 -18.05
C ARG A 62 5.31 8.34 -18.90
N ARG A 63 4.73 7.32 -18.27
CA ARG A 63 4.14 6.17 -18.97
C ARG A 63 2.71 6.45 -19.41
N LEU A 64 2.00 7.28 -18.68
CA LEU A 64 0.60 7.61 -18.94
C LEU A 64 0.43 9.13 -19.03
N PRO A 65 0.93 9.76 -20.11
CA PRO A 65 0.91 11.23 -20.22
C PRO A 65 -0.50 11.82 -20.22
N PHE A 66 -1.51 11.01 -20.53
CA PHE A 66 -2.91 11.47 -20.51
C PHE A 66 -3.45 11.73 -19.10
N VAL A 67 -2.71 11.36 -18.03
CA VAL A 67 -3.17 11.63 -16.65
C VAL A 67 -3.10 13.11 -16.31
N VAL A 68 -2.32 13.89 -17.05
CA VAL A 68 -2.28 15.36 -16.88
C VAL A 68 -3.23 15.97 -17.89
N VAL A 69 -4.36 16.51 -17.42
CA VAL A 69 -5.43 17.05 -18.28
C VAL A 69 -5.73 18.47 -17.80
N GLY A 70 -5.59 19.43 -18.73
CA GLY A 70 -5.96 20.81 -18.47
C GLY A 70 -5.21 21.43 -17.30
N GLY A 71 -3.94 21.03 -17.08
CA GLY A 71 -3.15 21.51 -15.94
C GLY A 71 -3.40 20.78 -14.64
N LEU A 72 -4.36 19.84 -14.63
CA LEU A 72 -4.68 19.02 -13.45
C LEU A 72 -3.94 17.69 -13.56
N ASP A 73 -3.15 17.38 -12.53
CA ASP A 73 -2.37 16.15 -12.44
C ASP A 73 -3.21 15.07 -11.75
N LEU A 74 -3.60 14.03 -12.50
CA LEU A 74 -4.37 12.91 -11.99
C LEU A 74 -3.49 11.71 -11.63
N SER A 75 -2.15 11.85 -11.68
CA SER A 75 -1.26 10.75 -11.35
C SER A 75 -1.44 10.23 -9.92
N PRO A 76 -1.74 11.07 -8.89
CA PRO A 76 -2.03 10.53 -7.56
C PRO A 76 -3.21 9.56 -7.54
N ILE A 77 -4.25 9.83 -8.35
CA ILE A 77 -5.42 8.94 -8.43
C ILE A 77 -5.02 7.58 -9.00
N VAL A 78 -4.19 7.57 -10.04
CA VAL A 78 -3.71 6.33 -10.65
C VAL A 78 -2.91 5.51 -9.63
N VAL A 79 -2.04 6.17 -8.84
CA VAL A 79 -1.25 5.50 -7.82
C VAL A 79 -2.14 4.94 -6.71
N ILE A 80 -3.15 5.70 -6.28
CA ILE A 80 -4.11 5.24 -5.26
C ILE A 80 -4.87 4.01 -5.75
N LEU A 81 -5.31 4.01 -7.00
CA LEU A 81 -5.95 2.83 -7.59
C LEU A 81 -5.00 1.65 -7.65
N GLY A 82 -3.72 1.89 -7.99
CA GLY A 82 -2.70 0.86 -7.99
C GLY A 82 -2.46 0.27 -6.62
N ILE A 83 -2.44 1.09 -5.58
CA ILE A 83 -2.29 0.65 -4.20
C ILE A 83 -3.50 -0.21 -3.80
N THR A 84 -4.72 0.23 -4.13
CA THR A 84 -5.92 -0.52 -3.85
C THR A 84 -5.89 -1.88 -4.54
N PHE A 85 -5.49 -1.91 -5.81
CA PHE A 85 -5.34 -3.16 -6.56
C PHE A 85 -4.31 -4.08 -5.91
N ALA A 86 -3.16 -3.52 -5.49
CA ALA A 86 -2.12 -4.30 -4.83
C ALA A 86 -2.62 -4.94 -3.54
N ARG A 87 -3.44 -4.21 -2.76
CA ARG A 87 -4.06 -4.78 -1.56
C ARG A 87 -4.94 -5.96 -1.89
N MET A 88 -5.77 -5.83 -2.92
CA MET A 88 -6.72 -6.87 -3.28
C MET A 88 -6.04 -8.10 -3.85
N VAL A 89 -4.92 -7.91 -4.57
CA VAL A 89 -4.25 -9.01 -5.28
C VAL A 89 -3.16 -9.65 -4.44
N ILE A 90 -2.51 -8.90 -3.55
CA ILE A 90 -1.33 -9.36 -2.81
C ILE A 90 -1.64 -9.52 -1.32
N VAL A 91 -2.14 -8.47 -0.67
CA VAL A 91 -2.28 -8.45 0.79
C VAL A 91 -3.43 -9.34 1.25
N GLU A 92 -4.59 -9.21 0.64
CA GLU A 92 -5.76 -10.01 1.04
C GLU A 92 -5.56 -11.51 0.85
N PRO A 93 -5.02 -11.98 -0.30
CA PRO A 93 -4.71 -13.41 -0.44
C PRO A 93 -3.70 -13.91 0.59
N LEU A 94 -2.72 -13.07 0.98
CA LEU A 94 -1.76 -13.46 2.01
C LEU A 94 -2.45 -13.60 3.37
N HIS A 95 -3.37 -12.71 3.71
CA HIS A 95 -4.16 -12.82 4.94
C HIS A 95 -5.02 -14.10 4.94
N ARG A 96 -5.65 -14.40 3.81
CA ARG A 96 -6.43 -15.62 3.68
C ARG A 96 -5.57 -16.86 3.86
N LEU A 97 -4.39 -16.86 3.24
CA LEU A 97 -3.45 -17.96 3.37
C LEU A 97 -3.02 -18.15 4.81
N ALA A 98 -2.71 -17.06 5.51
CA ALA A 98 -2.35 -17.11 6.92
C ALA A 98 -3.48 -17.68 7.76
N PHE A 99 -4.71 -17.25 7.51
CA PHE A 99 -5.89 -17.75 8.22
C PHE A 99 -6.10 -19.23 7.95
N GLU A 100 -5.97 -19.67 6.69
CA GLU A 100 -6.11 -21.08 6.32
C GLU A 100 -5.07 -21.95 7.01
N ILE A 101 -3.82 -21.50 7.05
CA ILE A 101 -2.75 -22.22 7.74
C ILE A 101 -3.07 -22.35 9.22
N GLN A 102 -3.49 -21.27 9.86
CA GLN A 102 -3.81 -21.26 11.28
C GLN A 102 -5.05 -22.12 11.59
N SER A 103 -6.05 -22.07 10.72
CA SER A 103 -7.25 -22.90 10.87
C SER A 103 -6.92 -24.40 10.77
N THR A 104 -6.09 -24.77 9.81
CA THR A 104 -5.67 -26.16 9.62
C THR A 104 -4.91 -26.64 10.84
N VAL A 105 -3.98 -25.84 11.35
CA VAL A 105 -3.22 -26.19 12.56
C VAL A 105 -4.17 -26.29 13.77
N GLY A 106 -5.10 -25.37 13.88
CA GLY A 106 -6.10 -25.39 14.95
C GLY A 106 -6.95 -26.66 14.93
N ALA A 107 -7.40 -27.04 13.74
CA ALA A 107 -8.19 -28.27 13.55
C ALA A 107 -7.41 -29.52 13.93
N LEU A 108 -6.12 -29.54 13.66
CA LEU A 108 -5.25 -30.66 14.02
C LEU A 108 -4.97 -30.72 15.53
N ARG A 109 -5.10 -29.62 16.23
CA ARG A 109 -4.82 -29.52 17.66
C ARG A 109 -6.03 -29.80 18.54
N THR A 110 -7.23 -29.66 18.00
CA THR A 110 -8.44 -29.96 18.78
C THR A 110 -8.63 -31.48 18.86
N PRO A 111 -8.74 -32.02 20.08
CA PRO A 111 -9.03 -33.45 20.21
C PRO A 111 -10.40 -33.77 19.62
N VAL A 112 -10.43 -34.80 18.82
CA VAL A 112 -11.68 -35.30 18.24
C VAL A 112 -12.39 -36.13 19.31
N GLY A 113 -13.55 -35.71 19.69
CA GLY A 113 -14.28 -36.49 20.66
C GLY A 113 -15.20 -35.72 21.53
#